data_9d74021a318d3b397fd313c63e3f47f1
#
_entry.id   9d74021a318d3b397fd313c63e3f47f1
#
_cell.length_a   1.000
_cell.length_b   1.000
_cell.length_c   1.000
_cell.angle_alpha   90.00
_cell.angle_beta   90.00
_cell.angle_gamma   90.00
#
_symmetry.space_group_name_H-M   'P 1'
#
loop_
_entity.id
_entity.type
_entity.pdbx_description
1 polymer ?
#
loop_
_entity_poly.entity_id
_entity_poly.type
_entity_poly.pdbx_seq_one_letter_code
_entity_poly.pdbx_strand_id
1 'polypeptide(L)'
;MPAPLLKSEPADGVMLLTLNRPDARNALNSPLAENLLEALAELRADSHWRACVLTGSGSSFCAGLDLKEFSDPSRSRAHIADSICAVSEAGKPVIAAVNGPAITGGLELALRCDFILAGESAVFADTHAMLGVFSGTGLASLLSEAVGTRWASQAMLTGEKIDAPTALRIGLVNEIVDDRALPERACQVATRIAAAPRSVSDVARRTLKVAASHTLAGKLHAEHQIIQAYKSAKEG
;
A
#
# COMPACT_ATOMS: atom_id res chain seq x y z
N MET A 1 -1.60 25.44 -3.31
CA MET A 1 -1.30 24.40 -2.31
C MET A 1 -0.14 23.55 -2.86
N PRO A 2 0.73 23.00 -2.04
CA PRO A 2 1.76 22.09 -2.53
C PRO A 2 1.12 20.86 -3.20
N ALA A 3 1.84 20.24 -4.14
CA ALA A 3 1.36 19.04 -4.80
C ALA A 3 1.10 17.92 -3.77
N PRO A 4 -0.03 17.20 -3.84
CA PRO A 4 -0.39 16.18 -2.87
C PRO A 4 0.47 14.91 -2.96
N LEU A 5 1.14 14.70 -4.10
CA LEU A 5 2.14 13.67 -4.33
C LEU A 5 3.41 14.35 -4.87
N LEU A 6 4.56 14.03 -4.30
CA LEU A 6 5.86 14.44 -4.84
C LEU A 6 6.49 13.28 -5.56
N LYS A 7 7.14 13.58 -6.69
CA LYS A 7 7.91 12.62 -7.49
C LYS A 7 9.33 13.11 -7.64
N SER A 8 10.30 12.23 -7.43
CA SER A 8 11.72 12.49 -7.65
C SER A 8 12.44 11.23 -8.12
N GLU A 9 13.67 11.41 -8.59
CA GLU A 9 14.56 10.33 -9.04
C GLU A 9 15.84 10.36 -8.22
N PRO A 10 15.90 9.63 -7.09
CA PRO A 10 17.08 9.59 -6.22
C PRO A 10 18.26 8.82 -6.81
N ALA A 11 18.02 7.94 -7.78
CA ALA A 11 19.02 7.20 -8.52
C ALA A 11 18.46 6.82 -9.90
N ASP A 12 19.34 6.55 -10.86
CA ASP A 12 18.97 6.22 -12.23
C ASP A 12 17.92 5.08 -12.29
N GLY A 13 16.78 5.37 -12.91
CA GLY A 13 15.65 4.45 -13.04
C GLY A 13 14.89 4.14 -11.75
N VAL A 14 15.12 4.85 -10.64
CA VAL A 14 14.40 4.71 -9.38
C VAL A 14 13.44 5.87 -9.19
N MET A 15 12.14 5.59 -9.23
CA MET A 15 11.10 6.57 -8.92
C MET A 15 10.85 6.61 -7.41
N LEU A 16 10.94 7.77 -6.79
CA LEU A 16 10.50 8.00 -5.42
C LEU A 16 9.20 8.79 -5.43
N LEU A 17 8.13 8.18 -4.91
CA LEU A 17 6.83 8.78 -4.71
C LEU A 17 6.62 9.06 -3.22
N THR A 18 6.35 10.32 -2.89
CA THR A 18 6.10 10.75 -1.51
C THR A 18 4.68 11.30 -1.39
N LEU A 19 3.82 10.61 -0.64
CA LEU A 19 2.50 11.12 -0.26
C LEU A 19 2.69 12.41 0.52
N ASN A 20 2.15 13.54 0.06
CA ASN A 20 2.52 14.87 0.56
C ASN A 20 1.31 15.67 1.06
N ARG A 21 0.63 15.11 2.04
CA ARG A 21 -0.43 15.76 2.80
C ARG A 21 -0.17 15.59 4.32
N PRO A 22 0.99 16.05 4.84
CA PRO A 22 1.39 15.78 6.24
C PRO A 22 0.37 16.29 7.27
N ASP A 23 -0.28 17.43 7.03
CA ASP A 23 -1.31 17.99 7.91
C ASP A 23 -2.57 17.10 8.01
N ALA A 24 -2.83 16.28 6.98
CA ALA A 24 -3.87 15.27 6.96
C ALA A 24 -3.30 13.84 7.18
N ARG A 25 -2.06 13.71 7.69
CA ARG A 25 -1.36 12.43 7.86
C ARG A 25 -1.38 11.58 6.59
N ASN A 26 -1.24 12.22 5.45
CA ASN A 26 -1.25 11.61 4.11
C ASN A 26 -2.52 10.78 3.79
N ALA A 27 -3.66 11.15 4.38
CA ALA A 27 -4.94 10.51 4.07
C ALA A 27 -5.28 10.66 2.59
N LEU A 28 -5.77 9.57 2.00
CA LEU A 28 -6.13 9.47 0.58
C LEU A 28 -7.39 10.27 0.30
N ASN A 29 -7.25 11.31 -0.49
CA ASN A 29 -8.33 12.09 -1.08
C ASN A 29 -8.25 12.04 -2.61
N SER A 30 -9.26 12.55 -3.30
CA SER A 30 -9.34 12.50 -4.76
C SER A 30 -8.10 13.04 -5.46
N PRO A 31 -7.57 14.24 -5.14
CA PRO A 31 -6.37 14.75 -5.80
C PRO A 31 -5.11 13.88 -5.57
N LEU A 32 -4.94 13.30 -4.38
CA LEU A 32 -3.81 12.41 -4.11
C LEU A 32 -3.96 11.09 -4.87
N ALA A 33 -5.18 10.53 -4.92
CA ALA A 33 -5.46 9.31 -5.65
C ALA A 33 -5.23 9.47 -7.17
N GLU A 34 -5.69 10.58 -7.75
CA GLU A 34 -5.47 10.92 -9.17
C GLU A 34 -3.97 11.04 -9.48
N ASN A 35 -3.22 11.79 -8.68
CA ASN A 35 -1.77 11.94 -8.89
C ASN A 35 -1.02 10.60 -8.72
N LEU A 36 -1.47 9.75 -7.80
CA LEU A 36 -0.89 8.43 -7.62
C LEU A 36 -1.16 7.54 -8.83
N LEU A 37 -2.39 7.54 -9.36
CA LEU A 37 -2.75 6.81 -10.58
C LEU A 37 -1.90 7.25 -11.78
N GLU A 38 -1.74 8.56 -11.98
CA GLU A 38 -0.92 9.13 -13.05
C GLU A 38 0.55 8.70 -12.91
N ALA A 39 1.13 8.80 -11.70
CA ALA A 39 2.52 8.41 -11.46
C ALA A 39 2.74 6.90 -11.65
N LEU A 40 1.80 6.06 -11.26
CA LEU A 40 1.87 4.60 -11.46
C LEU A 40 1.69 4.23 -12.95
N ALA A 41 0.86 4.96 -13.68
CA ALA A 41 0.72 4.79 -15.12
C ALA A 41 2.03 5.18 -15.86
N GLU A 42 2.67 6.28 -15.46
CA GLU A 42 4.00 6.66 -15.97
C GLU A 42 5.05 5.61 -15.62
N LEU A 43 5.12 5.17 -14.36
CA LEU A 43 6.02 4.10 -13.91
C LEU A 43 5.87 2.85 -14.80
N ARG A 44 4.64 2.48 -15.14
CA ARG A 44 4.34 1.32 -15.98
C ARG A 44 4.78 1.52 -17.44
N ALA A 45 4.48 2.69 -18.01
CA ALA A 45 4.64 2.94 -19.44
C ALA A 45 6.09 3.24 -19.82
N ASP A 46 6.82 4.03 -19.02
CA ASP A 46 8.16 4.46 -19.36
C ASP A 46 9.21 3.40 -19.00
N SER A 47 9.97 2.97 -20.00
CA SER A 47 11.02 1.96 -19.86
C SER A 47 12.24 2.44 -19.05
N HIS A 48 12.40 3.75 -18.86
CA HIS A 48 13.43 4.33 -17.99
C HIS A 48 13.29 3.84 -16.55
N TRP A 49 12.06 3.87 -16.04
CA TRP A 49 11.80 3.44 -14.67
C TRP A 49 11.99 1.93 -14.47
N ARG A 50 12.69 1.56 -13.41
CA ARG A 50 13.08 0.19 -13.08
C ARG A 50 12.49 -0.29 -11.76
N ALA A 51 12.35 0.59 -10.78
CA ALA A 51 11.78 0.35 -9.47
C ALA A 51 11.15 1.63 -8.93
N CYS A 52 10.25 1.48 -7.96
CA CYS A 52 9.62 2.59 -7.26
C CYS A 52 9.72 2.41 -5.75
N VAL A 53 9.92 3.51 -5.04
CA VAL A 53 9.74 3.61 -3.59
C VAL A 53 8.53 4.48 -3.32
N LEU A 54 7.63 4.03 -2.45
CA LEU A 54 6.47 4.78 -1.98
C LEU A 54 6.63 5.07 -0.49
N THR A 55 6.56 6.33 -0.10
CA THR A 55 6.67 6.77 1.30
C THR A 55 5.73 7.91 1.61
N GLY A 56 5.66 8.35 2.88
CA GLY A 56 4.88 9.51 3.31
C GLY A 56 5.76 10.67 3.77
N SER A 57 5.30 11.90 3.55
CA SER A 57 5.92 13.08 4.16
C SER A 57 5.49 13.23 5.62
N GLY A 58 6.35 13.84 6.44
CA GLY A 58 6.07 14.06 7.86
C GLY A 58 6.11 12.77 8.69
N SER A 59 5.24 12.66 9.68
CA SER A 59 5.26 11.61 10.70
C SER A 59 4.37 10.40 10.41
N SER A 60 3.80 10.30 9.22
CA SER A 60 2.88 9.20 8.86
C SER A 60 3.15 8.72 7.45
N PHE A 61 3.02 7.42 7.24
CA PHE A 61 2.96 6.89 5.88
C PHE A 61 1.62 7.29 5.24
N CYS A 62 0.50 6.77 5.75
CA CYS A 62 -0.84 7.10 5.28
C CYS A 62 -1.89 6.70 6.33
N ALA A 63 -2.74 7.64 6.72
CA ALA A 63 -3.80 7.42 7.72
C ALA A 63 -5.09 6.78 7.15
N GLY A 64 -5.07 6.33 5.90
CA GLY A 64 -6.24 5.75 5.23
C GLY A 64 -7.01 6.76 4.40
N LEU A 65 -8.31 6.59 4.26
CA LEU A 65 -9.16 7.48 3.48
C LEU A 65 -9.40 8.80 4.22
N ASP A 66 -9.45 9.91 3.48
CA ASP A 66 -9.82 11.21 4.05
C ASP A 66 -11.29 11.20 4.47
N LEU A 67 -11.53 11.28 5.78
CA LEU A 67 -12.88 11.18 6.35
C LEU A 67 -13.83 12.26 5.85
N LYS A 68 -13.32 13.44 5.46
CA LYS A 68 -14.14 14.51 4.91
C LYS A 68 -14.73 14.13 3.54
N GLU A 69 -13.93 13.45 2.71
CA GLU A 69 -14.44 12.92 1.44
C GLU A 69 -15.25 11.63 1.66
N PHE A 70 -14.85 10.82 2.63
CA PHE A 70 -15.56 9.59 2.96
C PHE A 70 -17.00 9.85 3.42
N SER A 71 -17.25 10.97 4.10
CA SER A 71 -18.56 11.35 4.61
C SER A 71 -19.48 12.00 3.56
N ASP A 72 -18.98 12.36 2.39
CA ASP A 72 -19.74 12.96 1.30
C ASP A 72 -20.32 11.89 0.36
N PRO A 73 -21.63 11.59 0.42
CA PRO A 73 -22.24 10.54 -0.41
C PRO A 73 -22.29 10.90 -1.90
N SER A 74 -22.10 12.17 -2.25
CA SER A 74 -22.06 12.62 -3.65
C SER A 74 -20.76 12.29 -4.37
N ARG A 75 -19.69 11.92 -3.61
CA ARG A 75 -18.37 11.62 -4.15
C ARG A 75 -18.17 10.12 -4.39
N SER A 76 -17.78 9.78 -5.59
CA SER A 76 -17.36 8.41 -5.91
C SER A 76 -16.03 8.12 -5.22
N ARG A 77 -15.93 6.96 -4.59
CA ARG A 77 -14.71 6.43 -3.96
C ARG A 77 -13.95 5.47 -4.86
N ALA A 78 -14.49 5.17 -6.03
CA ALA A 78 -13.93 4.18 -6.93
C ALA A 78 -12.47 4.48 -7.28
N HIS A 79 -12.16 5.72 -7.66
CA HIS A 79 -10.80 6.12 -8.02
C HIS A 79 -9.79 6.07 -6.86
N ILE A 80 -10.25 6.22 -5.60
CA ILE A 80 -9.37 6.03 -4.43
C ILE A 80 -9.03 4.54 -4.27
N ALA A 81 -10.02 3.66 -4.37
CA ALA A 81 -9.80 2.22 -4.36
C ALA A 81 -8.93 1.78 -5.55
N ASP A 82 -9.19 2.34 -6.74
CA ASP A 82 -8.39 2.10 -7.95
C ASP A 82 -6.93 2.51 -7.75
N SER A 83 -6.65 3.65 -7.08
CA SER A 83 -5.29 4.10 -6.81
C SER A 83 -4.52 3.14 -5.88
N ILE A 84 -5.20 2.57 -4.89
CA ILE A 84 -4.63 1.54 -4.02
C ILE A 84 -4.33 0.27 -4.84
N CYS A 85 -5.29 -0.20 -5.63
CA CYS A 85 -5.13 -1.41 -6.44
C CYS A 85 -4.05 -1.26 -7.52
N ALA A 86 -3.93 -0.07 -8.12
CA ALA A 86 -2.97 0.22 -9.18
C ALA A 86 -1.51 0.00 -8.77
N VAL A 87 -1.18 0.09 -7.47
CA VAL A 87 0.19 -0.16 -6.97
C VAL A 87 0.65 -1.57 -7.35
N SER A 88 -0.18 -2.59 -7.14
CA SER A 88 0.18 -3.97 -7.51
C SER A 88 0.22 -4.20 -9.03
N GLU A 89 -0.38 -3.28 -9.80
CA GLU A 89 -0.45 -3.32 -11.26
C GLU A 89 0.59 -2.42 -11.95
N ALA A 90 1.46 -1.77 -11.17
CA ALA A 90 2.48 -0.84 -11.65
C ALA A 90 3.47 -1.43 -12.69
N GLY A 91 3.48 -2.76 -12.85
CA GLY A 91 4.31 -3.46 -13.84
C GLY A 91 5.78 -3.54 -13.46
N LYS A 92 6.21 -2.81 -12.44
CA LYS A 92 7.59 -2.73 -11.91
C LYS A 92 7.58 -2.89 -10.40
N PRO A 93 8.70 -3.31 -9.78
CA PRO A 93 8.79 -3.43 -8.33
C PRO A 93 8.48 -2.12 -7.61
N VAL A 94 7.61 -2.18 -6.60
CA VAL A 94 7.26 -1.07 -5.72
C VAL A 94 7.58 -1.47 -4.29
N ILE A 95 8.36 -0.66 -3.60
CA ILE A 95 8.76 -0.85 -2.20
C ILE A 95 7.99 0.16 -1.35
N ALA A 96 7.29 -0.30 -0.33
CA ALA A 96 6.77 0.60 0.70
C ALA A 96 7.87 0.94 1.70
N ALA A 97 8.18 2.22 1.87
CA ALA A 97 9.01 2.74 2.94
C ALA A 97 8.09 3.40 3.98
N VAL A 98 7.68 2.61 4.97
CA VAL A 98 6.66 3.00 5.96
C VAL A 98 7.31 3.77 7.09
N ASN A 99 7.25 5.10 7.02
CA ASN A 99 7.90 6.05 7.92
C ASN A 99 7.08 6.44 9.16
N GLY A 100 6.00 5.75 9.43
CA GLY A 100 5.08 6.04 10.54
C GLY A 100 3.77 5.29 10.37
N PRO A 101 2.66 5.74 10.98
CA PRO A 101 1.37 5.05 10.87
C PRO A 101 0.92 4.79 9.43
N ALA A 102 0.61 3.52 9.16
CA ALA A 102 -0.04 3.00 7.96
C ALA A 102 -1.37 2.35 8.38
N ILE A 103 -2.46 3.10 8.27
CA ILE A 103 -3.74 2.74 8.89
C ILE A 103 -4.79 2.49 7.82
N THR A 104 -5.52 1.37 7.91
CA THR A 104 -6.69 1.06 7.07
C THR A 104 -6.30 1.12 5.58
N GLY A 105 -6.76 2.12 4.81
CA GLY A 105 -6.34 2.33 3.42
C GLY A 105 -4.82 2.55 3.25
N GLY A 106 -4.13 3.05 4.27
CA GLY A 106 -2.66 3.14 4.29
C GLY A 106 -1.99 1.78 4.44
N LEU A 107 -2.55 0.88 5.25
CA LEU A 107 -2.11 -0.51 5.33
C LEU A 107 -2.38 -1.24 4.02
N GLU A 108 -3.55 -1.02 3.41
CA GLU A 108 -3.88 -1.55 2.09
C GLU A 108 -2.88 -1.12 1.02
N LEU A 109 -2.52 0.17 1.02
CA LEU A 109 -1.54 0.73 0.09
C LEU A 109 -0.15 0.09 0.27
N ALA A 110 0.29 -0.09 1.53
CA ALA A 110 1.56 -0.75 1.84
C ALA A 110 1.56 -2.22 1.41
N LEU A 111 0.47 -2.97 1.67
CA LEU A 111 0.32 -4.37 1.28
C LEU A 111 0.23 -4.60 -0.24
N ARG A 112 -0.08 -3.56 -1.02
CA ARG A 112 -0.05 -3.61 -2.48
C ARG A 112 1.34 -3.44 -3.08
N CYS A 113 2.31 -2.98 -2.29
CA CYS A 113 3.71 -2.97 -2.68
C CYS A 113 4.28 -4.40 -2.68
N ASP A 114 5.38 -4.62 -3.39
CA ASP A 114 5.99 -5.96 -3.47
C ASP A 114 6.59 -6.39 -2.11
N PHE A 115 7.06 -5.45 -1.29
CA PHE A 115 7.48 -5.67 0.11
C PHE A 115 7.58 -4.34 0.88
N ILE A 116 7.76 -4.44 2.20
CA ILE A 116 7.71 -3.29 3.12
C ILE A 116 9.02 -3.18 3.90
N LEU A 117 9.64 -2.01 3.87
CA LEU A 117 10.64 -1.56 4.82
C LEU A 117 9.98 -0.58 5.80
N ALA A 118 10.27 -0.68 7.08
CA ALA A 118 9.65 0.14 8.09
C ALA A 118 10.67 0.96 8.87
N GLY A 119 10.31 2.18 9.24
CA GLY A 119 10.98 2.91 10.31
C GLY A 119 10.62 2.33 11.68
N GLU A 120 11.42 2.64 12.70
CA GLU A 120 11.14 2.22 14.08
C GLU A 120 9.79 2.75 14.60
N SER A 121 9.36 3.92 14.13
CA SER A 121 8.08 4.54 14.47
C SER A 121 6.88 4.02 13.66
N ALA A 122 7.08 3.06 12.76
CA ALA A 122 6.00 2.50 11.94
C ALA A 122 4.97 1.77 12.80
N VAL A 123 3.70 2.02 12.50
CA VAL A 123 2.56 1.36 13.15
C VAL A 123 1.55 0.97 12.08
N PHE A 124 1.07 -0.25 12.15
CA PHE A 124 0.07 -0.78 11.23
C PHE A 124 -1.24 -1.08 11.97
N ALA A 125 -2.38 -0.76 11.37
CA ALA A 125 -3.66 -1.12 11.95
C ALA A 125 -4.76 -1.20 10.87
N ASP A 126 -5.72 -2.07 11.09
CA ASP A 126 -6.98 -2.08 10.35
C ASP A 126 -8.11 -1.62 11.27
N THR A 127 -8.65 -0.45 11.00
CA THR A 127 -9.73 0.14 11.82
C THR A 127 -11.11 0.05 11.14
N HIS A 128 -11.26 -0.69 10.04
CA HIS A 128 -12.54 -0.79 9.33
C HIS A 128 -13.68 -1.26 10.25
N ALA A 129 -13.46 -2.33 11.02
CA ALA A 129 -14.49 -2.86 11.93
C ALA A 129 -14.92 -1.85 12.99
N MET A 130 -13.96 -1.07 13.51
CA MET A 130 -14.22 -0.02 14.51
C MET A 130 -15.05 1.15 13.93
N LEU A 131 -14.93 1.39 12.63
CA LEU A 131 -15.68 2.42 11.92
C LEU A 131 -17.02 1.90 11.34
N GLY A 132 -17.34 0.62 11.54
CA GLY A 132 -18.55 -0.01 11.00
C GLY A 132 -18.55 -0.12 9.47
N VAL A 133 -17.38 -0.16 8.86
CA VAL A 133 -17.18 -0.29 7.41
C VAL A 133 -16.29 -1.50 7.11
N PHE A 134 -16.05 -1.77 5.85
CA PHE A 134 -15.17 -2.86 5.41
C PHE A 134 -14.29 -2.42 4.24
N SER A 135 -13.19 -3.14 4.03
CA SER A 135 -12.29 -2.95 2.89
C SER A 135 -12.97 -3.34 1.58
N GLY A 136 -12.79 -2.52 0.55
CA GLY A 136 -13.16 -2.83 -0.83
C GLY A 136 -11.98 -3.23 -1.72
N THR A 137 -10.74 -3.21 -1.20
CA THR A 137 -9.52 -3.41 -1.97
C THR A 137 -8.81 -4.74 -1.70
N GLY A 138 -9.41 -5.65 -0.92
CA GLY A 138 -8.88 -6.98 -0.68
C GLY A 138 -7.95 -7.10 0.53
N LEU A 139 -8.10 -6.24 1.53
CA LEU A 139 -7.26 -6.26 2.73
C LEU A 139 -7.21 -7.63 3.43
N ALA A 140 -8.36 -8.29 3.61
CA ALA A 140 -8.42 -9.58 4.28
C ALA A 140 -7.53 -10.63 3.60
N SER A 141 -7.58 -10.68 2.28
CA SER A 141 -6.77 -11.60 1.49
C SER A 141 -5.28 -11.27 1.59
N LEU A 142 -4.93 -10.00 1.35
CA LEU A 142 -3.53 -9.55 1.35
C LEU A 142 -2.88 -9.68 2.73
N LEU A 143 -3.58 -9.26 3.78
CA LEU A 143 -3.07 -9.36 5.14
C LEU A 143 -2.94 -10.81 5.58
N SER A 144 -3.94 -11.67 5.28
CA SER A 144 -3.87 -13.10 5.61
C SER A 144 -2.74 -13.80 4.88
N GLU A 145 -2.41 -13.39 3.66
CA GLU A 145 -1.28 -13.92 2.91
C GLU A 145 0.05 -13.49 3.53
N ALA A 146 0.16 -12.23 3.96
CA ALA A 146 1.37 -11.70 4.56
C ALA A 146 1.67 -12.27 5.96
N VAL A 147 0.68 -12.34 6.86
CA VAL A 147 0.89 -12.63 8.29
C VAL A 147 0.20 -13.91 8.78
N GLY A 148 -0.47 -14.61 7.88
CA GLY A 148 -1.31 -15.75 8.22
C GLY A 148 -2.66 -15.34 8.81
N THR A 149 -3.65 -16.24 8.69
CA THR A 149 -5.06 -15.95 9.01
C THR A 149 -5.27 -15.53 10.48
N ARG A 150 -4.50 -16.06 11.43
CA ARG A 150 -4.70 -15.75 12.85
C ARG A 150 -4.32 -14.32 13.19
N TRP A 151 -3.18 -13.84 12.71
CA TRP A 151 -2.77 -12.45 12.90
C TRP A 151 -3.68 -11.48 12.13
N ALA A 152 -4.05 -11.84 10.91
CA ALA A 152 -5.00 -11.05 10.13
C ALA A 152 -6.36 -10.94 10.86
N SER A 153 -6.89 -12.04 11.39
CA SER A 153 -8.15 -12.03 12.15
C SER A 153 -8.06 -11.13 13.38
N GLN A 154 -7.00 -11.25 14.18
CA GLN A 154 -6.82 -10.37 15.35
C GLN A 154 -6.79 -8.90 14.93
N ALA A 155 -5.92 -8.53 13.97
CA ALA A 155 -5.78 -7.16 13.51
C ALA A 155 -7.11 -6.57 12.99
N MET A 156 -7.81 -7.32 12.14
CA MET A 156 -9.05 -6.86 11.50
C MET A 156 -10.25 -6.79 12.45
N LEU A 157 -10.35 -7.72 13.39
CA LEU A 157 -11.49 -7.78 14.30
C LEU A 157 -11.33 -6.85 15.51
N THR A 158 -10.11 -6.57 15.94
CA THR A 158 -9.85 -5.72 17.12
C THR A 158 -9.47 -4.29 16.76
N GLY A 159 -8.93 -4.05 15.58
CA GLY A 159 -8.35 -2.75 15.22
C GLY A 159 -7.07 -2.42 16.00
N GLU A 160 -6.50 -3.39 16.72
CA GLU A 160 -5.29 -3.18 17.51
C GLU A 160 -4.10 -2.80 16.63
N LYS A 161 -3.26 -1.94 17.19
CA LYS A 161 -2.04 -1.48 16.51
C LYS A 161 -0.97 -2.56 16.55
N ILE A 162 -0.31 -2.77 15.42
CA ILE A 162 0.85 -3.63 15.25
C ILE A 162 2.07 -2.69 15.15
N ASP A 163 2.97 -2.72 16.12
CA ASP A 163 4.21 -1.96 16.09
C ASP A 163 5.25 -2.59 15.14
N ALA A 164 6.30 -1.86 14.82
CA ALA A 164 7.33 -2.31 13.88
C ALA A 164 8.00 -3.63 14.31
N PRO A 165 8.40 -3.85 15.58
CA PRO A 165 8.97 -5.11 16.02
C PRO A 165 8.02 -6.29 15.85
N THR A 166 6.75 -6.12 16.16
CA THR A 166 5.73 -7.16 15.96
C THR A 166 5.52 -7.41 14.47
N ALA A 167 5.43 -6.35 13.64
CA ALA A 167 5.27 -6.45 12.20
C ALA A 167 6.42 -7.25 11.54
N LEU A 168 7.66 -7.04 11.99
CA LEU A 168 8.80 -7.82 11.53
C LEU A 168 8.68 -9.30 11.96
N ARG A 169 8.34 -9.54 13.23
CA ARG A 169 8.21 -10.90 13.77
C ARG A 169 7.14 -11.74 13.07
N ILE A 170 6.04 -11.12 12.64
CA ILE A 170 4.93 -11.81 11.96
C ILE A 170 5.06 -11.85 10.43
N GLY A 171 6.13 -11.26 9.88
CA GLY A 171 6.40 -11.25 8.45
C GLY A 171 5.65 -10.17 7.65
N LEU A 172 5.03 -9.18 8.33
CA LEU A 172 4.39 -8.06 7.65
C LEU A 172 5.41 -7.11 7.01
N VAL A 173 6.57 -6.90 7.66
CA VAL A 173 7.66 -6.10 7.15
C VAL A 173 8.92 -6.93 6.99
N ASN A 174 9.79 -6.53 6.06
CA ASN A 174 11.02 -7.24 5.72
C ASN A 174 12.24 -6.75 6.51
N GLU A 175 12.25 -5.48 6.90
CA GLU A 175 13.36 -4.84 7.60
C GLU A 175 12.85 -3.65 8.40
N ILE A 176 13.45 -3.42 9.59
CA ILE A 176 13.26 -2.21 10.37
C ILE A 176 14.59 -1.44 10.37
N VAL A 177 14.51 -0.14 10.15
CA VAL A 177 15.66 0.76 10.20
C VAL A 177 15.32 2.02 11.01
N ASP A 178 16.35 2.76 11.42
CA ASP A 178 16.16 4.10 12.01
C ASP A 178 15.29 4.96 11.07
N ASP A 179 14.36 5.73 11.65
CA ASP A 179 13.40 6.53 10.88
C ASP A 179 14.07 7.48 9.89
N ARG A 180 15.23 8.04 10.26
CA ARG A 180 15.98 8.98 9.39
C ARG A 180 16.71 8.27 8.27
N ALA A 181 17.09 7.01 8.48
CA ALA A 181 17.79 6.19 7.49
C ALA A 181 16.83 5.53 6.49
N LEU A 182 15.54 5.44 6.81
CA LEU A 182 14.56 4.69 6.01
C LEU A 182 14.49 5.15 4.54
N PRO A 183 14.42 6.46 4.19
CA PRO A 183 14.35 6.88 2.79
C PRO A 183 15.59 6.46 1.99
N GLU A 184 16.77 6.67 2.57
CA GLU A 184 18.03 6.28 1.93
C GLU A 184 18.12 4.76 1.76
N ARG A 185 17.77 3.99 2.80
CA ARG A 185 17.77 2.54 2.75
C ARG A 185 16.83 1.98 1.69
N ALA A 186 15.62 2.50 1.59
CA ALA A 186 14.65 2.11 0.57
C ALA A 186 15.17 2.40 -0.86
N CYS A 187 15.78 3.57 -1.06
CA CYS A 187 16.39 3.94 -2.33
C CYS A 187 17.59 3.03 -2.68
N GLN A 188 18.43 2.66 -1.70
CA GLN A 188 19.53 1.70 -1.91
C GLN A 188 19.00 0.33 -2.37
N VAL A 189 17.93 -0.17 -1.75
CA VAL A 189 17.29 -1.42 -2.16
C VAL A 189 16.70 -1.31 -3.57
N ALA A 190 15.98 -0.22 -3.86
CA ALA A 190 15.43 0.03 -5.20
C ALA A 190 16.54 0.13 -6.27
N THR A 191 17.66 0.77 -5.96
CA THR A 191 18.82 0.87 -6.86
C THR A 191 19.41 -0.52 -7.17
N ARG A 192 19.50 -1.41 -6.18
CA ARG A 192 19.92 -2.80 -6.43
C ARG A 192 18.97 -3.53 -7.39
N ILE A 193 17.66 -3.31 -7.23
CA ILE A 193 16.65 -3.86 -8.15
C ILE A 193 16.81 -3.27 -9.54
N ALA A 194 17.01 -1.95 -9.65
CA ALA A 194 17.18 -1.25 -10.91
C ALA A 194 18.44 -1.70 -11.68
N ALA A 195 19.51 -2.06 -10.97
CA ALA A 195 20.75 -2.56 -11.55
C ALA A 195 20.64 -3.99 -12.13
N ALA A 196 19.65 -4.77 -11.71
CA ALA A 196 19.46 -6.14 -12.24
C ALA A 196 19.00 -6.12 -13.70
N PRO A 197 19.35 -7.10 -14.53
CA PRO A 197 18.81 -7.21 -15.89
C PRO A 197 17.27 -7.24 -15.86
N ARG A 198 16.64 -6.33 -16.60
CA ARG A 198 15.18 -6.14 -16.61
C ARG A 198 14.43 -7.43 -16.87
N SER A 199 14.85 -8.20 -17.89
CA SER A 199 14.21 -9.46 -18.26
C SER A 199 14.16 -10.46 -17.10
N VAL A 200 15.20 -10.48 -16.26
CA VAL A 200 15.28 -11.39 -15.09
C VAL A 200 14.36 -10.90 -13.97
N SER A 201 14.37 -9.61 -13.66
CA SER A 201 13.48 -9.01 -12.65
C SER A 201 12.00 -9.19 -13.02
N ASP A 202 11.66 -8.97 -14.28
CA ASP A 202 10.29 -9.14 -14.79
C ASP A 202 9.83 -10.62 -14.72
N VAL A 203 10.69 -11.56 -15.06
CA VAL A 203 10.40 -13.01 -14.94
C VAL A 203 10.21 -13.38 -13.48
N ALA A 204 11.15 -13.00 -12.60
CA ALA A 204 11.06 -13.29 -11.16
C ALA A 204 9.74 -12.77 -10.56
N ARG A 205 9.39 -11.51 -10.85
CA ARG A 205 8.15 -10.90 -10.36
C ARG A 205 6.90 -11.60 -10.89
N ARG A 206 6.88 -11.98 -12.19
CA ARG A 206 5.76 -12.74 -12.77
C ARG A 206 5.64 -14.11 -12.13
N THR A 207 6.75 -14.81 -11.92
CA THR A 207 6.76 -16.14 -11.31
C THR A 207 6.24 -16.08 -9.87
N LEU A 208 6.65 -15.06 -9.09
CA LEU A 208 6.13 -14.86 -7.74
C LEU A 208 4.62 -14.60 -7.75
N LYS A 209 4.13 -13.75 -8.67
CA LYS A 209 2.69 -13.49 -8.81
C LYS A 209 1.88 -14.73 -9.20
N VAL A 210 2.41 -15.58 -10.08
CA VAL A 210 1.74 -16.83 -10.48
C VAL A 210 1.75 -17.83 -9.31
N ALA A 211 2.85 -17.96 -8.58
CA ALA A 211 2.92 -18.81 -7.39
C ALA A 211 1.91 -18.39 -6.31
N ALA A 212 1.65 -17.09 -6.16
CA ALA A 212 0.64 -16.54 -5.27
C ALA A 212 -0.80 -16.62 -5.84
N SER A 213 -0.97 -16.61 -7.15
CA SER A 213 -2.26 -16.38 -7.82
C SER A 213 -3.27 -17.52 -7.71
N HIS A 214 -2.85 -18.77 -7.51
CA HIS A 214 -3.77 -19.90 -7.31
C HIS A 214 -4.63 -19.78 -6.05
N THR A 215 -4.26 -18.85 -5.19
CA THR A 215 -4.97 -18.55 -3.95
C THR A 215 -5.46 -17.11 -3.89
N LEU A 216 -4.69 -16.13 -4.34
CA LEU A 216 -5.02 -14.70 -4.18
C LEU A 216 -6.17 -14.25 -5.08
N ALA A 217 -6.19 -14.59 -6.36
CA ALA A 217 -7.30 -14.21 -7.25
C ALA A 217 -8.62 -14.85 -6.80
N GLY A 218 -8.56 -16.12 -6.38
CA GLY A 218 -9.71 -16.79 -5.78
C GLY A 218 -10.13 -16.14 -4.47
N LYS A 219 -9.18 -15.76 -3.62
CA LYS A 219 -9.46 -15.06 -2.35
C LYS A 219 -10.09 -13.68 -2.62
N LEU A 220 -9.52 -12.87 -3.52
CA LEU A 220 -10.05 -11.55 -3.87
C LEU A 220 -11.47 -11.66 -4.47
N HIS A 221 -11.73 -12.66 -5.30
CA HIS A 221 -13.06 -12.89 -5.86
C HIS A 221 -14.07 -13.26 -4.76
N ALA A 222 -13.70 -14.15 -3.86
CA ALA A 222 -14.55 -14.54 -2.73
C ALA A 222 -14.81 -13.36 -1.78
N GLU A 223 -13.80 -12.54 -1.49
CA GLU A 223 -13.94 -11.33 -0.67
C GLU A 223 -14.94 -10.35 -1.31
N HIS A 224 -14.79 -10.10 -2.62
CA HIS A 224 -15.73 -9.25 -3.34
C HIS A 224 -17.17 -9.78 -3.27
N GLN A 225 -17.38 -11.09 -3.42
CA GLN A 225 -18.71 -11.70 -3.29
C GLN A 225 -19.29 -11.54 -1.87
N ILE A 226 -18.48 -11.73 -0.83
CA ILE A 226 -18.89 -11.55 0.57
C ILE A 226 -19.32 -10.09 0.80
N ILE A 227 -18.53 -9.13 0.30
CA ILE A 227 -18.84 -7.71 0.43
C ILE A 227 -20.13 -7.34 -0.29
N GLN A 228 -20.35 -7.84 -1.50
CA GLN A 228 -21.58 -7.58 -2.25
C GLN A 228 -22.80 -8.18 -1.54
N ALA A 229 -22.69 -9.41 -1.05
CA ALA A 229 -23.77 -10.05 -0.28
C ALA A 229 -24.13 -9.25 0.99
N TYR A 230 -23.13 -8.72 1.71
CA TYR A 230 -23.35 -7.90 2.89
C TYR A 230 -24.04 -6.56 2.56
N LYS A 231 -23.66 -5.91 1.44
CA LYS A 231 -24.32 -4.68 0.97
C LYS A 231 -25.80 -4.92 0.67
N SER A 232 -26.08 -5.94 -0.12
CA SER A 232 -27.44 -6.30 -0.51
C SER A 232 -28.33 -6.66 0.70
N ALA A 233 -27.75 -7.29 1.75
CA ALA A 233 -28.48 -7.62 2.96
C ALA A 233 -28.80 -6.41 3.88
N LYS A 234 -28.11 -5.27 3.68
CA LYS A 234 -28.40 -4.01 4.41
C LYS A 234 -29.44 -3.11 3.72
N GLU A 235 -29.67 -3.37 2.43
CA GLU A 235 -30.59 -2.58 1.58
C GLU A 235 -32.01 -3.19 1.52
N GLY A 236 -32.19 -4.39 2.03
CA GLY A 236 -33.48 -5.10 2.20
C GLY A 236 -33.94 -5.14 3.66
#